data_5d087e8d902b363ad98d5a6537af6d27
#
_entry.id   5d087e8d902b363ad98d5a6537af6d27
#
_cell.length_a   1.000
_cell.length_b   1.000
_cell.length_c   1.000
_cell.angle_alpha   90.00
_cell.angle_beta   90.00
_cell.angle_gamma   90.00
#
_symmetry.space_group_name_H-M   'P 1'
#
loop_
_entity.id
_entity.type
_entity.pdbx_description
1 polymer ?
#
loop_
_entity_poly.entity_id
_entity_poly.type
_entity_poly.pdbx_seq_one_letter_code
_entity_poly.pdbx_strand_id
1 'polypeptide(L)'
;MLEIKSVTKKYGKKVALKDVSLNLTPGVYGLLGPNGAGKSTLMNLLTLNLRADAGEIFWEEKNIVSMGRNYRKLVGYAPQQQGLYDSFSGRRFLSYMASLKGLKKTETVGEIDRVLSYVNMQEAADRAIGGYSGGMKQRILIAQAILGNPKLIVLDEPTAGLDPKERIRIREKIAEIAEGRIVLFSTHVVSDVERIAKEIILLKEGEIVSSDTVENLCDKFGVSDLEEIYMHIFGGMADDENDLV
;
A
#
# COMPACT_ATOMS: atom_id res chain seq x y z
N MET A 1 -3.60 -11.14 12.39
CA MET A 1 -2.20 -10.72 12.55
C MET A 1 -1.44 -11.19 11.30
N LEU A 2 -0.59 -10.33 10.74
CA LEU A 2 0.35 -10.65 9.65
C LEU A 2 1.75 -10.63 10.24
N GLU A 3 2.50 -11.71 10.08
CA GLU A 3 3.84 -11.86 10.61
C GLU A 3 4.83 -12.13 9.46
N ILE A 4 5.89 -11.35 9.40
CA ILE A 4 6.98 -11.45 8.42
C ILE A 4 8.21 -11.89 9.20
N LYS A 5 8.84 -13.02 8.81
CA LYS A 5 9.97 -13.62 9.52
C LYS A 5 11.19 -13.71 8.61
N SER A 6 12.18 -12.90 8.88
CA SER A 6 13.52 -12.94 8.24
C SER A 6 13.46 -13.01 6.71
N VAL A 7 12.56 -12.22 6.11
CA VAL A 7 12.31 -12.27 4.67
C VAL A 7 13.42 -11.59 3.90
N THR A 8 13.99 -12.34 2.93
CA THR A 8 15.02 -11.85 2.01
C THR A 8 14.53 -12.01 0.57
N LYS A 9 14.78 -10.97 -0.26
CA LYS A 9 14.50 -11.00 -1.70
C LYS A 9 15.68 -10.48 -2.51
N LYS A 10 16.06 -11.23 -3.56
CA LYS A 10 17.16 -10.89 -4.45
C LYS A 10 16.69 -10.81 -5.91
N TYR A 11 17.30 -9.91 -6.68
CA TYR A 11 17.17 -9.81 -8.13
C TYR A 11 18.58 -9.95 -8.71
N GLY A 12 18.96 -11.16 -9.14
CA GLY A 12 20.32 -11.48 -9.52
C GLY A 12 21.30 -11.20 -8.36
N LYS A 13 22.23 -10.25 -8.56
CA LYS A 13 23.19 -9.85 -7.51
C LYS A 13 22.66 -8.80 -6.53
N LYS A 14 21.58 -8.12 -6.86
CA LYS A 14 21.00 -7.05 -6.01
C LYS A 14 20.10 -7.66 -4.93
N VAL A 15 20.41 -7.40 -3.67
CA VAL A 15 19.55 -7.72 -2.54
C VAL A 15 18.55 -6.57 -2.39
N ALA A 16 17.27 -6.84 -2.63
CA ALA A 16 16.21 -5.83 -2.55
C ALA A 16 15.54 -5.77 -1.18
N LEU A 17 15.53 -6.89 -0.45
CA LEU A 17 15.15 -6.99 0.95
C LEU A 17 16.10 -7.94 1.65
N LYS A 18 16.51 -7.60 2.88
CA LYS A 18 17.49 -8.35 3.65
C LYS A 18 16.99 -8.52 5.09
N ASP A 19 16.67 -9.74 5.45
CA ASP A 19 16.27 -10.16 6.80
C ASP A 19 15.13 -9.33 7.41
N VAL A 20 14.12 -9.01 6.61
CA VAL A 20 12.98 -8.18 7.03
C VAL A 20 12.06 -8.98 7.94
N SER A 21 11.82 -8.45 9.16
CA SER A 21 10.91 -9.03 10.15
C SER A 21 9.96 -7.95 10.68
N LEU A 22 8.63 -8.21 10.65
CA LEU A 22 7.58 -7.29 11.10
C LEU A 22 6.38 -8.07 11.63
N ASN A 23 5.67 -7.48 12.60
CA ASN A 23 4.40 -7.97 13.10
C ASN A 23 3.33 -6.89 12.95
N LEU A 24 2.33 -7.13 12.10
CA LEU A 24 1.28 -6.17 11.81
C LEU A 24 -0.06 -6.66 12.37
N THR A 25 -0.73 -5.78 13.11
CA THR A 25 -2.09 -5.95 13.63
C THR A 25 -3.02 -4.89 13.01
N PRO A 26 -4.35 -4.91 13.20
CA PRO A 26 -5.21 -3.89 12.63
C PRO A 26 -4.75 -2.46 12.92
N GLY A 27 -4.76 -1.62 11.89
CA GLY A 27 -4.30 -0.23 11.88
C GLY A 27 -3.63 0.16 10.57
N VAL A 28 -3.27 1.44 10.43
CA VAL A 28 -2.51 1.98 9.31
C VAL A 28 -1.02 1.92 9.61
N TYR A 29 -0.24 1.38 8.70
CA TYR A 29 1.23 1.35 8.74
C TYR A 29 1.79 2.18 7.60
N GLY A 30 2.54 3.23 7.94
CA GLY A 30 3.27 4.04 6.98
C GLY A 30 4.61 3.39 6.62
N LEU A 31 4.80 3.00 5.37
CA LEU A 31 6.08 2.48 4.88
C LEU A 31 6.87 3.60 4.20
N LEU A 32 7.82 4.17 4.92
CA LEU A 32 8.66 5.27 4.47
C LEU A 32 10.05 4.78 4.02
N GLY A 33 10.58 5.43 3.01
CA GLY A 33 11.92 5.21 2.48
C GLY A 33 12.08 5.81 1.08
N PRO A 34 13.31 6.05 0.61
CA PRO A 34 13.59 6.60 -0.70
C PRO A 34 13.22 5.62 -1.83
N ASN A 35 13.31 6.08 -3.07
CA ASN A 35 13.18 5.22 -4.23
C ASN A 35 14.28 4.14 -4.20
N GLY A 36 13.90 2.91 -4.53
CA GLY A 36 14.83 1.78 -4.48
C GLY A 36 15.05 1.16 -3.09
N ALA A 37 14.48 1.71 -2.00
CA ALA A 37 14.62 1.16 -0.64
C ALA A 37 14.06 -0.26 -0.47
N GLY A 38 13.20 -0.73 -1.38
CA GLY A 38 12.58 -2.07 -1.30
C GLY A 38 11.08 -2.07 -1.02
N LYS A 39 10.44 -0.88 -0.90
CA LYS A 39 9.00 -0.75 -0.56
C LYS A 39 8.10 -1.60 -1.45
N SER A 40 8.15 -1.38 -2.77
CA SER A 40 7.33 -2.14 -3.73
C SER A 40 7.68 -3.63 -3.76
N THR A 41 8.94 -4.01 -3.45
CA THR A 41 9.33 -5.42 -3.31
C THR A 41 8.62 -6.06 -2.11
N LEU A 42 8.62 -5.40 -0.95
CA LEU A 42 7.90 -5.88 0.23
C LEU A 42 6.40 -6.01 -0.06
N MET A 43 5.79 -5.00 -0.66
CA MET A 43 4.37 -5.04 -1.03
C MET A 43 4.03 -6.16 -2.01
N ASN A 44 4.90 -6.42 -2.99
CA ASN A 44 4.71 -7.52 -3.94
C ASN A 44 4.84 -8.91 -3.29
N LEU A 45 5.67 -9.06 -2.25
CA LEU A 45 5.71 -10.29 -1.45
C LEU A 45 4.42 -10.47 -0.65
N LEU A 46 3.94 -9.42 0.00
CA LEU A 46 2.69 -9.44 0.77
C LEU A 46 1.45 -9.71 -0.09
N THR A 47 1.47 -9.32 -1.35
CA THR A 47 0.36 -9.58 -2.29
C THR A 47 0.49 -10.90 -3.06
N LEU A 48 1.54 -11.69 -2.80
CA LEU A 48 1.90 -12.91 -3.54
C LEU A 48 2.11 -12.69 -5.05
N ASN A 49 2.51 -11.48 -5.46
CA ASN A 49 3.01 -11.20 -6.80
C ASN A 49 4.46 -11.65 -6.95
N LEU A 50 5.19 -11.75 -5.83
CA LEU A 50 6.54 -12.28 -5.74
C LEU A 50 6.63 -13.36 -4.65
N ARG A 51 7.70 -14.15 -4.70
CA ARG A 51 8.07 -15.09 -3.63
C ARG A 51 9.38 -14.63 -3.00
N ALA A 52 9.49 -14.78 -1.70
CA ALA A 52 10.74 -14.60 -0.98
C ALA A 52 11.78 -15.67 -1.39
N ASP A 53 13.05 -15.31 -1.33
CA ASP A 53 14.15 -16.25 -1.55
C ASP A 53 14.58 -16.92 -0.23
N ALA A 54 14.32 -16.24 0.92
CA ALA A 54 14.46 -16.80 2.26
C ALA A 54 13.45 -16.15 3.20
N GLY A 55 13.19 -16.79 4.35
CA GLY A 55 12.19 -16.37 5.32
C GLY A 55 10.79 -16.73 4.90
N GLU A 56 9.82 -16.40 5.73
CA GLU A 56 8.42 -16.76 5.54
C GLU A 56 7.47 -15.63 6.00
N ILE A 57 6.27 -15.64 5.45
CA ILE A 57 5.20 -14.71 5.82
C ILE A 57 3.98 -15.51 6.25
N PHE A 58 3.39 -15.13 7.39
CA PHE A 58 2.25 -15.83 7.97
C PHE A 58 1.06 -14.89 8.13
N TRP A 59 -0.12 -15.39 7.83
CA TRP A 59 -1.41 -14.82 8.19
C TRP A 59 -2.09 -15.73 9.22
N GLU A 60 -2.29 -15.21 10.45
CA GLU A 60 -2.88 -16.00 11.54
C GLU A 60 -2.24 -17.39 11.65
N GLU A 61 -0.90 -17.40 11.78
CA GLU A 61 -0.06 -18.61 11.94
C GLU A 61 0.04 -19.51 10.68
N LYS A 62 -0.69 -19.18 9.60
CA LYS A 62 -0.66 -19.95 8.35
C LYS A 62 0.24 -19.29 7.33
N ASN A 63 1.20 -20.03 6.77
CA ASN A 63 2.06 -19.53 5.72
C ASN A 63 1.23 -19.09 4.49
N ILE A 64 1.39 -17.82 4.06
CA ILE A 64 0.58 -17.22 3.00
C ILE A 64 0.73 -17.92 1.64
N VAL A 65 1.91 -18.50 1.35
CA VAL A 65 2.16 -19.24 0.11
C VAL A 65 1.34 -20.51 0.08
N SER A 66 1.27 -21.24 1.21
CA SER A 66 0.45 -22.46 1.32
C SER A 66 -1.06 -22.15 1.28
N MET A 67 -1.49 -20.99 1.80
CA MET A 67 -2.88 -20.53 1.69
C MET A 67 -3.29 -20.21 0.24
N GLY A 68 -2.36 -19.73 -0.58
CA GLY A 68 -2.54 -19.49 -2.00
C GLY A 68 -3.76 -18.62 -2.33
N ARG A 69 -4.76 -19.19 -3.03
CA ARG A 69 -5.98 -18.46 -3.42
C ARG A 69 -6.79 -17.95 -2.22
N ASN A 70 -6.79 -18.67 -1.10
CA ASN A 70 -7.53 -18.26 0.09
C ASN A 70 -6.92 -16.99 0.71
N TYR A 71 -5.59 -16.88 0.72
CA TYR A 71 -4.93 -15.66 1.16
C TYR A 71 -5.23 -14.47 0.22
N ARG A 72 -5.16 -14.67 -1.10
CA ARG A 72 -5.45 -13.58 -2.06
C ARG A 72 -6.85 -12.98 -1.92
N LYS A 73 -7.83 -13.73 -1.42
CA LYS A 73 -9.15 -13.19 -1.09
C LYS A 73 -9.12 -12.20 0.08
N LEU A 74 -8.16 -12.36 0.99
CA LEU A 74 -7.97 -11.48 2.15
C LEU A 74 -7.21 -10.20 1.80
N VAL A 75 -6.60 -10.13 0.60
CA VAL A 75 -5.72 -9.03 0.20
C VAL A 75 -6.40 -8.12 -0.80
N GLY A 76 -6.31 -6.81 -0.56
CA GLY A 76 -6.58 -5.75 -1.52
C GLY A 76 -5.30 -5.03 -1.91
N TYR A 77 -5.17 -4.64 -3.17
CA TYR A 77 -3.96 -3.98 -3.66
C TYR A 77 -4.27 -2.85 -4.63
N ALA A 78 -3.71 -1.69 -4.36
CA ALA A 78 -3.65 -0.56 -5.28
C ALA A 78 -2.17 -0.30 -5.64
N PRO A 79 -1.73 -0.64 -6.86
CA PRO A 79 -0.35 -0.43 -7.30
C PRO A 79 -0.10 1.04 -7.65
N GLN A 80 1.18 1.46 -7.58
CA GLN A 80 1.62 2.79 -7.98
C GLN A 80 1.32 3.08 -9.45
N GLN A 81 1.65 2.13 -10.34
CA GLN A 81 1.32 2.25 -11.76
C GLN A 81 -0.13 1.87 -11.99
N GLN A 82 -0.88 2.81 -12.56
CA GLN A 82 -2.29 2.67 -12.84
C GLN A 82 -2.51 1.68 -14.01
N GLY A 83 -2.65 0.38 -13.70
CA GLY A 83 -3.05 -0.66 -14.68
C GLY A 83 -4.53 -0.55 -15.07
N LEU A 84 -5.03 0.66 -15.28
CA LEU A 84 -6.41 0.93 -15.64
C LEU A 84 -6.63 0.80 -17.15
N TYR A 85 -7.79 0.32 -17.54
CA TYR A 85 -8.18 0.20 -18.95
C TYR A 85 -8.97 1.45 -19.35
N ASP A 86 -8.37 2.35 -20.12
CA ASP A 86 -8.97 3.64 -20.51
C ASP A 86 -10.32 3.50 -21.23
N SER A 87 -10.52 2.43 -21.98
CA SER A 87 -11.79 2.13 -22.68
C SER A 87 -12.89 1.55 -21.77
N PHE A 88 -12.56 1.14 -20.54
CA PHE A 88 -13.56 0.64 -19.60
C PHE A 88 -14.20 1.79 -18.84
N SER A 89 -15.46 1.64 -18.44
CA SER A 89 -16.03 2.46 -17.39
C SER A 89 -15.50 2.00 -16.02
N GLY A 90 -15.56 2.87 -15.00
CA GLY A 90 -15.18 2.50 -13.64
C GLY A 90 -15.95 1.28 -13.14
N ARG A 91 -17.26 1.22 -13.40
CA ARG A 91 -18.13 0.09 -13.05
C ARG A 91 -17.68 -1.20 -13.76
N ARG A 92 -17.40 -1.12 -15.06
CA ARG A 92 -16.92 -2.29 -15.84
C ARG A 92 -15.58 -2.78 -15.33
N PHE A 93 -14.66 -1.87 -15.00
CA PHE A 93 -13.37 -2.22 -14.43
C PHE A 93 -13.52 -2.94 -13.08
N LEU A 94 -14.33 -2.40 -12.17
CA LEU A 94 -14.58 -3.03 -10.87
C LEU A 94 -15.29 -4.39 -11.00
N SER A 95 -16.19 -4.53 -11.98
CA SER A 95 -16.83 -5.82 -12.28
C SER A 95 -15.82 -6.87 -12.76
N TYR A 96 -14.87 -6.46 -13.61
CA TYR A 96 -13.77 -7.32 -14.03
C TYR A 96 -12.91 -7.75 -12.85
N MET A 97 -12.52 -6.80 -11.98
CA MET A 97 -11.72 -7.09 -10.79
C MET A 97 -12.46 -7.97 -9.77
N ALA A 98 -13.77 -7.78 -9.59
CA ALA A 98 -14.62 -8.64 -8.77
C ALA A 98 -14.60 -10.09 -9.26
N SER A 99 -14.68 -10.28 -10.59
CA SER A 99 -14.61 -11.60 -11.20
C SER A 99 -13.26 -12.28 -10.99
N LEU A 100 -12.15 -11.54 -11.10
CA LEU A 100 -10.80 -12.04 -10.82
C LEU A 100 -10.62 -12.44 -9.34
N LYS A 101 -11.22 -11.68 -8.43
CA LYS A 101 -11.25 -12.01 -6.99
C LYS A 101 -12.16 -13.22 -6.68
N GLY A 102 -13.00 -13.62 -7.62
CA GLY A 102 -13.93 -14.74 -7.48
C GLY A 102 -15.15 -14.40 -6.62
N LEU A 103 -15.60 -13.13 -6.64
CA LEU A 103 -16.87 -12.74 -6.03
C LEU A 103 -18.03 -13.40 -6.81
N LYS A 104 -19.08 -13.79 -6.07
CA LYS A 104 -20.28 -14.36 -6.68
C LYS A 104 -21.02 -13.28 -7.47
N LYS A 105 -21.57 -13.65 -8.64
CA LYS A 105 -22.34 -12.73 -9.49
C LYS A 105 -23.48 -12.02 -8.74
N THR A 106 -24.14 -12.72 -7.83
CA THR A 106 -25.25 -12.20 -7.01
C THR A 106 -24.81 -11.11 -6.03
N GLU A 107 -23.56 -11.11 -5.61
CA GLU A 107 -22.99 -10.15 -4.63
C GLU A 107 -22.25 -8.99 -5.34
N THR A 108 -21.84 -9.20 -6.60
CA THR A 108 -20.95 -8.29 -7.32
C THR A 108 -21.54 -6.90 -7.52
N VAL A 109 -22.83 -6.77 -7.87
CA VAL A 109 -23.46 -5.46 -8.13
C VAL A 109 -23.49 -4.62 -6.87
N GLY A 110 -24.01 -5.17 -5.76
CA GLY A 110 -24.07 -4.44 -4.49
C GLY A 110 -22.70 -4.09 -3.94
N GLU A 111 -21.72 -4.97 -4.13
CA GLU A 111 -20.35 -4.70 -3.70
C GLU A 111 -19.68 -3.60 -4.53
N ILE A 112 -19.92 -3.55 -5.84
CA ILE A 112 -19.44 -2.45 -6.70
C ILE A 112 -20.08 -1.13 -6.28
N ASP A 113 -21.38 -1.10 -6.03
CA ASP A 113 -22.07 0.11 -5.59
C ASP A 113 -21.55 0.58 -4.21
N ARG A 114 -21.27 -0.35 -3.30
CA ARG A 114 -20.65 -0.05 -2.01
C ARG A 114 -19.29 0.63 -2.18
N VAL A 115 -18.37 0.05 -2.97
CA VAL A 115 -17.03 0.61 -3.11
C VAL A 115 -17.02 1.92 -3.90
N LEU A 116 -17.88 2.07 -4.92
CA LEU A 116 -18.06 3.32 -5.65
C LEU A 116 -18.58 4.44 -4.75
N SER A 117 -19.57 4.11 -3.90
CA SER A 117 -20.10 5.06 -2.91
C SER A 117 -19.01 5.48 -1.93
N TYR A 118 -18.24 4.52 -1.44
CA TYR A 118 -17.17 4.79 -0.49
C TYR A 118 -16.14 5.80 -1.02
N VAL A 119 -15.76 5.68 -2.29
CA VAL A 119 -14.79 6.59 -2.92
C VAL A 119 -15.42 7.80 -3.63
N ASN A 120 -16.73 8.03 -3.48
CA ASN A 120 -17.49 9.12 -4.12
C ASN A 120 -17.34 9.13 -5.66
N MET A 121 -17.55 7.98 -6.29
CA MET A 121 -17.43 7.81 -7.75
C MET A 121 -18.71 7.31 -8.43
N GLN A 122 -19.87 7.34 -7.75
CA GLN A 122 -21.14 6.82 -8.29
C GLN A 122 -21.53 7.53 -9.59
N GLU A 123 -21.51 8.87 -9.61
CA GLU A 123 -21.92 9.69 -10.76
C GLU A 123 -21.00 9.51 -11.98
N ALA A 124 -19.72 9.21 -11.74
CA ALA A 124 -18.74 9.01 -12.80
C ALA A 124 -18.56 7.53 -13.17
N ALA A 125 -19.21 6.60 -12.46
CA ALA A 125 -18.95 5.18 -12.54
C ALA A 125 -19.09 4.59 -13.96
N ASP A 126 -20.03 5.13 -14.75
CA ASP A 126 -20.34 4.64 -16.08
C ASP A 126 -19.62 5.39 -17.21
N ARG A 127 -18.82 6.42 -16.87
CA ARG A 127 -17.94 7.13 -17.81
C ARG A 127 -16.66 6.35 -18.05
N ALA A 128 -16.06 6.50 -19.23
CA ALA A 128 -14.79 5.89 -19.58
C ALA A 128 -13.64 6.41 -18.69
N ILE A 129 -12.80 5.51 -18.18
CA ILE A 129 -11.66 5.80 -17.28
C ILE A 129 -10.64 6.72 -17.96
N GLY A 130 -10.47 6.64 -19.29
CA GLY A 130 -9.60 7.55 -20.02
C GLY A 130 -9.94 9.04 -19.85
N GLY A 131 -11.20 9.37 -19.53
CA GLY A 131 -11.65 10.72 -19.22
C GLY A 131 -11.60 11.09 -17.73
N TYR A 132 -11.04 10.24 -16.86
CA TYR A 132 -10.90 10.53 -15.44
C TYR A 132 -9.69 11.40 -15.15
N SER A 133 -9.83 12.30 -14.15
CA SER A 133 -8.67 12.99 -13.57
C SER A 133 -7.77 12.03 -12.81
N GLY A 134 -6.55 12.43 -12.49
CA GLY A 134 -5.62 11.64 -11.67
C GLY A 134 -6.25 11.21 -10.34
N GLY A 135 -6.93 12.12 -9.64
CA GLY A 135 -7.63 11.82 -8.39
C GLY A 135 -8.80 10.84 -8.58
N MET A 136 -9.54 10.92 -9.68
CA MET A 136 -10.60 9.95 -9.99
C MET A 136 -10.02 8.55 -10.29
N LYS A 137 -8.92 8.48 -11.02
CA LYS A 137 -8.20 7.23 -11.28
C LYS A 137 -7.70 6.61 -9.97
N GLN A 138 -7.14 7.42 -9.09
CA GLN A 138 -6.69 6.96 -7.78
C GLN A 138 -7.83 6.44 -6.91
N ARG A 139 -8.98 7.12 -6.89
CA ARG A 139 -10.18 6.64 -6.19
C ARG A 139 -10.66 5.29 -6.70
N ILE A 140 -10.62 5.04 -8.00
CA ILE A 140 -10.98 3.72 -8.57
C ILE A 140 -9.97 2.63 -8.16
N LEU A 141 -8.67 2.95 -8.04
CA LEU A 141 -7.69 2.00 -7.52
C LEU A 141 -7.93 1.67 -6.04
N ILE A 142 -8.33 2.65 -5.24
CA ILE A 142 -8.73 2.42 -3.84
C ILE A 142 -10.00 1.56 -3.80
N ALA A 143 -11.02 1.86 -4.63
CA ALA A 143 -12.22 1.03 -4.75
C ALA A 143 -11.88 -0.42 -5.09
N GLN A 144 -10.96 -0.64 -6.04
CA GLN A 144 -10.43 -1.97 -6.37
C GLN A 144 -9.77 -2.63 -5.14
N ALA A 145 -8.97 -1.88 -4.39
CA ALA A 145 -8.26 -2.43 -3.23
C ALA A 145 -9.22 -2.89 -2.14
N ILE A 146 -10.32 -2.16 -1.89
CA ILE A 146 -11.31 -2.52 -0.86
C ILE A 146 -12.42 -3.46 -1.32
N LEU A 147 -12.40 -3.86 -2.59
CA LEU A 147 -13.40 -4.76 -3.20
C LEU A 147 -13.33 -6.14 -2.55
N GLY A 148 -14.48 -6.70 -2.16
CA GLY A 148 -14.56 -8.01 -1.52
C GLY A 148 -14.15 -8.01 -0.05
N ASN A 149 -14.15 -6.86 0.61
CA ASN A 149 -13.91 -6.68 2.03
C ASN A 149 -12.61 -7.34 2.55
N PRO A 150 -11.42 -7.01 1.98
CA PRO A 150 -10.16 -7.60 2.38
C PRO A 150 -9.79 -7.28 3.84
N LYS A 151 -8.91 -8.09 4.41
CA LYS A 151 -8.36 -7.91 5.76
C LYS A 151 -6.99 -7.24 5.77
N LEU A 152 -6.24 -7.39 4.67
CA LEU A 152 -5.00 -6.68 4.38
C LEU A 152 -5.21 -5.80 3.15
N ILE A 153 -4.89 -4.53 3.27
CA ILE A 153 -4.95 -3.57 2.15
C ILE A 153 -3.54 -3.00 1.97
N VAL A 154 -3.03 -3.10 0.76
CA VAL A 154 -1.71 -2.61 0.37
C VAL A 154 -1.90 -1.49 -0.65
N LEU A 155 -1.38 -0.30 -0.34
CA LEU A 155 -1.52 0.90 -1.15
C LEU A 155 -0.13 1.45 -1.48
N ASP A 156 0.28 1.33 -2.74
CA ASP A 156 1.60 1.78 -3.19
C ASP A 156 1.50 3.20 -3.76
N GLU A 157 2.04 4.19 -3.03
CA GLU A 157 2.03 5.62 -3.36
C GLU A 157 0.62 6.19 -3.70
N PRO A 158 -0.42 5.95 -2.86
CA PRO A 158 -1.81 6.27 -3.22
C PRO A 158 -2.11 7.76 -3.32
N THR A 159 -1.21 8.62 -2.90
CA THR A 159 -1.36 10.09 -2.92
C THR A 159 -0.45 10.77 -3.94
N ALA A 160 0.40 10.01 -4.65
CA ALA A 160 1.35 10.55 -5.62
C ALA A 160 0.63 11.27 -6.78
N GLY A 161 1.13 12.46 -7.14
CA GLY A 161 0.58 13.25 -8.25
C GLY A 161 -0.78 13.87 -8.00
N LEU A 162 -1.29 13.84 -6.77
CA LEU A 162 -2.55 14.48 -6.39
C LEU A 162 -2.33 15.89 -5.86
N ASP A 163 -3.32 16.77 -6.09
CA ASP A 163 -3.36 18.09 -5.46
C ASP A 163 -3.58 17.97 -3.93
N PRO A 164 -3.24 19.01 -3.14
CA PRO A 164 -3.31 18.96 -1.69
C PRO A 164 -4.71 18.60 -1.14
N LYS A 165 -5.78 19.04 -1.79
CA LYS A 165 -7.17 18.79 -1.34
C LYS A 165 -7.52 17.29 -1.54
N GLU A 166 -7.17 16.73 -2.69
CA GLU A 166 -7.40 15.30 -2.96
C GLU A 166 -6.53 14.41 -2.05
N ARG A 167 -5.27 14.81 -1.76
CA ARG A 167 -4.42 14.11 -0.78
C ARG A 167 -5.09 13.97 0.57
N ILE A 168 -5.63 15.08 1.11
CA ILE A 168 -6.32 15.06 2.41
C ILE A 168 -7.48 14.08 2.37
N ARG A 169 -8.34 14.14 1.33
CA ARG A 169 -9.47 13.23 1.17
C ARG A 169 -9.09 11.77 1.10
N ILE A 170 -8.02 11.46 0.36
CA ILE A 170 -7.53 10.08 0.24
C ILE A 170 -7.00 9.58 1.58
N ARG A 171 -6.25 10.40 2.33
CA ARG A 171 -5.76 10.04 3.67
C ARG A 171 -6.90 9.75 4.65
N GLU A 172 -7.92 10.60 4.69
CA GLU A 172 -9.12 10.39 5.51
C GLU A 172 -9.79 9.04 5.17
N LYS A 173 -9.95 8.75 3.87
CA LYS A 173 -10.50 7.46 3.42
C LYS A 173 -9.62 6.27 3.80
N ILE A 174 -8.30 6.40 3.74
CA ILE A 174 -7.38 5.35 4.18
C ILE A 174 -7.51 5.10 5.69
N ALA A 175 -7.62 6.15 6.50
CA ALA A 175 -7.83 6.02 7.94
C ALA A 175 -9.16 5.30 8.27
N GLU A 176 -10.27 5.68 7.60
CA GLU A 176 -11.57 5.02 7.76
C GLU A 176 -11.52 3.52 7.37
N ILE A 177 -10.83 3.18 6.27
CA ILE A 177 -10.69 1.78 5.80
C ILE A 177 -10.02 0.90 6.85
N ALA A 178 -9.13 1.43 7.68
CA ALA A 178 -8.28 0.65 8.56
C ALA A 178 -9.03 0.03 9.75
N GLU A 179 -10.28 0.40 10.00
CA GLU A 179 -11.06 -0.19 11.08
C GLU A 179 -11.18 -1.71 10.92
N GLY A 180 -10.58 -2.45 11.86
CA GLY A 180 -10.52 -3.92 11.86
C GLY A 180 -9.69 -4.55 10.72
N ARG A 181 -8.84 -3.77 10.03
CA ARG A 181 -7.99 -4.22 8.92
C ARG A 181 -6.56 -3.74 9.10
N ILE A 182 -5.64 -4.43 8.46
CA ILE A 182 -4.25 -3.99 8.30
C ILE A 182 -4.19 -3.18 6.99
N VAL A 183 -3.73 -1.95 7.04
CA VAL A 183 -3.47 -1.11 5.87
C VAL A 183 -1.99 -0.76 5.83
N LEU A 184 -1.29 -1.24 4.82
CA LEU A 184 0.10 -0.86 4.54
C LEU A 184 0.10 0.19 3.42
N PHE A 185 0.61 1.37 3.74
CA PHE A 185 0.61 2.54 2.86
C PHE A 185 2.05 3.00 2.60
N SER A 186 2.57 2.82 1.39
CA SER A 186 3.88 3.35 1.02
C SER A 186 3.79 4.80 0.57
N THR A 187 4.75 5.60 0.98
CA THR A 187 4.95 6.95 0.47
C THR A 187 6.39 7.43 0.73
N HIS A 188 6.82 8.42 -0.02
CA HIS A 188 8.01 9.23 0.26
C HIS A 188 7.65 10.59 0.88
N VAL A 189 6.35 10.88 1.08
CA VAL A 189 5.86 12.11 1.67
C VAL A 189 5.44 11.87 3.12
N VAL A 190 6.25 12.33 4.04
CA VAL A 190 6.12 12.12 5.48
C VAL A 190 4.75 12.54 6.00
N SER A 191 4.30 13.75 5.63
CA SER A 191 3.01 14.32 6.08
C SER A 191 1.77 13.51 5.65
N ASP A 192 1.92 12.56 4.71
CA ASP A 192 0.81 11.72 4.28
C ASP A 192 0.51 10.60 5.28
N VAL A 193 1.49 10.13 6.03
CA VAL A 193 1.35 9.01 6.97
C VAL A 193 1.34 9.46 8.42
N GLU A 194 2.07 10.52 8.77
CA GLU A 194 2.26 11.00 10.14
C GLU A 194 0.95 11.11 10.94
N ARG A 195 -0.10 11.60 10.30
CA ARG A 195 -1.40 11.88 10.95
C ARG A 195 -2.33 10.67 11.07
N ILE A 196 -2.14 9.65 10.26
CA ILE A 196 -3.07 8.52 10.15
C ILE A 196 -2.44 7.18 10.51
N ALA A 197 -1.11 7.10 10.51
CA ALA A 197 -0.42 5.85 10.81
C ALA A 197 -0.45 5.54 12.30
N LYS A 198 -0.75 4.28 12.61
CA LYS A 198 -0.54 3.68 13.92
C LYS A 198 0.95 3.55 14.21
N GLU A 199 1.71 3.11 13.20
CA GLU A 199 3.15 2.92 13.26
C GLU A 199 3.78 3.30 11.91
N ILE A 200 5.03 3.75 11.96
CA ILE A 200 5.86 4.08 10.81
C ILE A 200 6.95 3.02 10.69
N ILE A 201 7.09 2.45 9.51
CA ILE A 201 8.14 1.50 9.14
C ILE A 201 9.15 2.24 8.27
N LEU A 202 10.38 2.40 8.76
CA LEU A 202 11.48 3.05 8.05
C LEU A 202 12.31 1.99 7.34
N LEU A 203 12.25 1.97 6.00
CA LEU A 203 12.95 1.02 5.14
C LEU A 203 14.10 1.70 4.40
N LYS A 204 15.32 1.21 4.57
CA LYS A 204 16.53 1.71 3.90
C LYS A 204 17.33 0.54 3.33
N GLU A 205 17.67 0.58 2.06
CA GLU A 205 18.52 -0.43 1.39
C GLU A 205 18.08 -1.89 1.63
N GLY A 206 16.76 -2.10 1.71
CA GLY A 206 16.16 -3.41 1.93
C GLY A 206 16.10 -3.88 3.38
N GLU A 207 16.51 -3.07 4.35
CA GLU A 207 16.47 -3.37 5.78
C GLU A 207 15.50 -2.47 6.53
N ILE A 208 14.84 -2.98 7.59
CA ILE A 208 14.04 -2.15 8.50
C ILE A 208 14.99 -1.45 9.46
N VAL A 209 15.08 -0.13 9.36
CA VAL A 209 15.87 0.70 10.29
C VAL A 209 15.15 0.86 11.62
N SER A 210 13.84 1.07 11.57
CA SER A 210 12.98 1.16 12.75
C SER A 210 11.51 0.96 12.36
N SER A 211 10.71 0.50 13.32
CA SER A 211 9.25 0.42 13.20
C SER A 211 8.65 0.73 14.57
N ASP A 212 7.91 1.84 14.67
CA ASP A 212 7.26 2.25 15.92
C ASP A 212 6.22 3.36 15.66
N THR A 213 5.55 3.81 16.70
CA THR A 213 4.72 5.03 16.67
C THR A 213 5.57 6.26 16.36
N VAL A 214 4.95 7.32 15.83
CA VAL A 214 5.67 8.58 15.57
C VAL A 214 6.32 9.12 16.84
N GLU A 215 5.59 9.10 17.96
CA GLU A 215 6.08 9.58 19.28
C GLU A 215 7.34 8.81 19.71
N ASN A 216 7.30 7.47 19.71
CA ASN A 216 8.45 6.65 20.10
C ASN A 216 9.65 6.83 19.17
N LEU A 217 9.39 7.05 17.87
CA LEU A 217 10.47 7.34 16.92
C LEU A 217 11.11 8.69 17.19
N CYS A 218 10.31 9.75 17.45
CA CYS A 218 10.83 11.07 17.82
C CYS A 218 11.70 11.01 19.08
N ASP A 219 11.21 10.32 20.12
CA ASP A 219 11.98 10.12 21.36
C ASP A 219 13.28 9.35 21.11
N LYS A 220 13.23 8.27 20.33
CA LYS A 220 14.39 7.43 20.01
C LYS A 220 15.49 8.18 19.25
N PHE A 221 15.10 9.07 18.33
CA PHE A 221 16.05 9.85 17.52
C PHE A 221 16.37 11.22 18.10
N GLY A 222 15.67 11.65 19.18
CA GLY A 222 15.89 12.94 19.85
C GLY A 222 15.48 14.14 18.99
N VAL A 223 14.40 14.01 18.21
CA VAL A 223 13.92 15.03 17.27
C VAL A 223 12.45 15.35 17.50
N SER A 224 11.95 16.44 16.89
CA SER A 224 10.61 16.96 17.17
C SER A 224 9.51 16.38 16.27
N ASP A 225 9.85 15.91 15.08
CA ASP A 225 8.89 15.41 14.09
C ASP A 225 9.46 14.32 13.17
N LEU A 226 8.58 13.72 12.40
CA LEU A 226 8.93 12.63 11.49
C LEU A 226 9.73 13.11 10.27
N GLU A 227 9.63 14.39 9.88
CA GLU A 227 10.40 14.95 8.76
C GLU A 227 11.89 15.04 9.13
N GLU A 228 12.22 15.44 10.38
CA GLU A 228 13.59 15.43 10.89
C GLU A 228 14.17 14.01 10.94
N ILE A 229 13.36 12.99 11.34
CA ILE A 229 13.78 11.58 11.30
C ILE A 229 14.09 11.16 9.86
N TYR A 230 13.20 11.52 8.92
CA TYR A 230 13.38 11.19 7.50
C TYR A 230 14.67 11.80 6.96
N MET A 231 14.94 13.07 7.24
CA MET A 231 16.17 13.75 6.82
C MET A 231 17.41 13.15 7.49
N HIS A 232 17.33 12.78 8.77
CA HIS A 232 18.45 12.16 9.48
C HIS A 232 18.83 10.80 8.89
N ILE A 233 17.84 9.98 8.53
CA ILE A 233 18.07 8.60 8.04
C ILE A 233 18.38 8.58 6.53
N PHE A 234 17.72 9.45 5.74
CA PHE A 234 17.72 9.40 4.28
C PHE A 234 18.35 10.63 3.61
N GLY A 235 18.51 11.78 4.32
CA GLY A 235 18.95 13.05 3.75
C GLY A 235 20.39 13.06 3.17
N GLY A 236 21.23 12.09 3.52
CA GLY A 236 22.55 11.93 2.90
C GLY A 236 22.55 11.26 1.51
N MET A 237 21.38 10.91 0.95
CA MET A 237 21.25 10.25 -0.36
C MET A 237 20.81 11.19 -1.49
N ALA A 238 20.59 12.49 -1.20
CA ALA A 238 20.02 13.43 -2.18
C ALA A 238 21.05 14.01 -3.19
N ASP A 239 22.34 13.76 -2.99
CA ASP A 239 23.39 14.41 -3.82
C ASP A 239 23.91 13.58 -5.01
N ASP A 240 23.51 12.29 -5.13
CA ASP A 240 24.08 11.41 -6.18
C ASP A 240 23.25 11.30 -7.48
N GLU A 241 22.06 11.91 -7.60
CA GLU A 241 21.23 11.82 -8.82
C GLU A 241 21.43 13.00 -9.82
N ASN A 242 22.23 14.03 -9.48
CA ASN A 242 22.39 15.22 -10.33
C ASN A 242 23.69 15.28 -11.16
N ASP A 243 24.57 14.28 -11.11
CA ASP A 243 25.86 14.28 -11.83
C ASP A 243 25.88 13.40 -13.10
N LEU A 244 24.75 13.16 -13.76
CA LEU A 244 24.71 12.57 -15.10
C LEU A 244 23.85 13.43 -16.04
N VAL A 245 24.46 14.54 -16.53
CA VAL A 245 24.06 15.22 -17.76
C VAL A 245 25.07 14.92 -18.82
#